data_f4cf0388d724d9a087bc0404342bddaf
#
_entry.id   f4cf0388d724d9a087bc0404342bddaf
#
_cell.length_a   1.000
_cell.length_b   1.000
_cell.length_c   1.000
_cell.angle_alpha   90.00
_cell.angle_beta   90.00
_cell.angle_gamma   90.00
#
_symmetry.space_group_name_H-M   'P 1'
#
loop_
_entity.id
_entity.type
_entity.pdbx_description
1 polymer ?
#
loop_
_entity_poly.entity_id
_entity_poly.type
_entity_poly.pdbx_seq_one_letter_code
_entity_poly.pdbx_strand_id
1 'polypeptide(L)'
;MKFATSPLNKAIHAVVFAFALTSGSQTLLAQASQTEFDLVPNAKFVDCLGVPGGPTPTAHVKVVRGRFSDTLTITADNIRPRLAFDMFTVQRSSLRANGTPDPAFKNFGLAWYQSDLQANSSGKFTATIKTILLDQIFGFDPDLSNPNPINTFHLGFWFNDPNDAAACGFDVTKPTPFNGEHEAGPLAMISKPNPTTKLGPLCTNPDTSTSPATCNP
;
A
#
# COMPACT_ATOMS: atom_id res chain seq x y z
N MET A 1 81.75 41.07 49.60
CA MET A 1 80.85 40.04 50.12
C MET A 1 79.66 39.89 49.19
N LYS A 2 79.65 38.83 48.41
CA LYS A 2 78.55 38.58 47.41
C LYS A 2 77.78 37.39 47.83
N PHE A 3 76.49 37.57 48.04
CA PHE A 3 75.57 36.46 48.29
C PHE A 3 74.95 36.07 46.97
N ALA A 4 75.13 34.81 46.63
CA ALA A 4 74.51 34.20 45.49
C ALA A 4 73.13 33.57 45.93
N THR A 5 72.07 33.98 45.34
CA THR A 5 70.76 33.36 45.45
C THR A 5 70.49 32.52 44.23
N SER A 6 70.26 31.21 44.43
CA SER A 6 69.87 30.28 43.39
C SER A 6 68.33 30.24 43.31
N PRO A 7 67.70 30.30 42.15
CA PRO A 7 66.29 30.12 42.02
C PRO A 7 65.96 28.63 41.77
N LEU A 8 65.04 28.14 42.59
CA LEU A 8 64.48 26.80 42.52
C LEU A 8 63.41 26.77 41.42
N ASN A 9 63.74 26.12 40.26
CA ASN A 9 62.78 25.91 39.20
C ASN A 9 61.83 24.77 39.57
N LYS A 10 60.56 25.10 39.82
CA LYS A 10 59.49 24.11 39.94
C LYS A 10 58.90 23.91 38.52
N ALA A 11 59.20 22.78 37.92
CA ALA A 11 58.55 22.34 36.69
C ALA A 11 57.15 21.82 37.01
N ILE A 12 56.12 22.55 36.57
CA ILE A 12 54.72 22.09 36.61
C ILE A 12 54.45 21.31 35.32
N HIS A 13 54.31 20.00 35.45
CA HIS A 13 53.86 19.16 34.37
C HIS A 13 52.35 19.30 34.23
N ALA A 14 51.86 20.03 33.27
CA ALA A 14 50.48 20.05 32.87
C ALA A 14 50.19 18.81 32.02
N VAL A 15 49.48 17.82 32.58
CA VAL A 15 48.93 16.69 31.86
C VAL A 15 47.67 17.16 31.14
N VAL A 16 47.79 17.39 29.83
CA VAL A 16 46.61 17.66 28.97
C VAL A 16 45.95 16.33 28.62
N PHE A 17 44.83 16.03 29.24
CA PHE A 17 43.94 14.97 28.80
C PHE A 17 43.18 15.42 27.55
N ALA A 18 43.62 15.00 26.38
CA ALA A 18 42.85 15.16 25.15
C ALA A 18 41.68 14.16 25.16
N PHE A 19 40.50 14.60 25.50
CA PHE A 19 39.26 13.84 25.25
C PHE A 19 38.98 13.89 23.74
N ALA A 20 39.31 12.81 23.03
CA ALA A 20 38.85 12.59 21.67
C ALA A 20 37.35 12.30 21.72
N LEU A 21 36.52 13.31 21.46
CA LEU A 21 35.09 13.14 21.18
C LEU A 21 34.95 12.50 19.79
N THR A 22 34.91 11.18 19.72
CA THR A 22 34.48 10.48 18.52
C THR A 22 32.97 10.70 18.40
N SER A 23 32.58 11.74 17.70
CA SER A 23 31.19 11.91 17.19
C SER A 23 30.93 10.80 16.19
N GLY A 24 30.53 9.64 16.70
CA GLY A 24 29.96 8.59 15.87
C GLY A 24 28.67 9.11 15.27
N SER A 25 28.72 9.56 14.03
CA SER A 25 27.51 9.79 13.24
C SER A 25 26.79 8.45 13.11
N GLN A 26 25.88 8.17 14.02
CA GLN A 26 24.90 7.11 13.81
C GLN A 26 24.00 7.59 12.67
N THR A 27 24.29 7.13 11.47
CA THR A 27 23.30 7.15 10.40
C THR A 27 22.14 6.29 10.87
N LEU A 28 21.11 6.94 11.42
CA LEU A 28 19.81 6.35 11.58
C LEU A 28 19.33 6.00 10.17
N LEU A 29 19.60 4.77 9.74
CA LEU A 29 18.91 4.18 8.60
C LEU A 29 17.44 4.15 9.04
N ALA A 30 16.67 5.12 8.55
CA ALA A 30 15.23 5.10 8.69
C ALA A 30 14.78 3.76 8.11
N GLN A 31 14.37 2.84 8.97
CA GLN A 31 13.87 1.54 8.56
C GLN A 31 12.66 1.82 7.68
N ALA A 32 12.75 1.42 6.42
CA ALA A 32 11.64 1.60 5.49
C ALA A 32 10.39 1.01 6.13
N SER A 33 9.37 1.81 6.33
CA SER A 33 8.13 1.34 6.93
C SER A 33 7.53 0.31 5.97
N GLN A 34 7.14 -0.84 6.51
CA GLN A 34 6.55 -1.94 5.77
C GLN A 34 5.12 -2.14 6.24
N THR A 35 4.22 -2.34 5.30
CA THR A 35 2.82 -2.68 5.57
C THR A 35 2.46 -3.92 4.77
N GLU A 36 1.78 -4.86 5.41
CA GLU A 36 1.30 -6.09 4.77
C GLU A 36 -0.19 -6.27 5.06
N PHE A 37 -0.93 -6.75 4.06
CA PHE A 37 -2.36 -7.00 4.19
C PHE A 37 -2.86 -7.96 3.12
N ASP A 38 -4.03 -8.57 3.40
CA ASP A 38 -4.72 -9.45 2.47
C ASP A 38 -5.83 -8.71 1.73
N LEU A 39 -6.15 -9.23 0.53
CA LEU A 39 -7.33 -8.83 -0.21
C LEU A 39 -8.46 -9.82 0.05
N VAL A 40 -9.67 -9.32 -0.02
CA VAL A 40 -10.91 -10.11 0.04
C VAL A 40 -11.51 -10.20 -1.37
N PRO A 41 -11.87 -11.40 -1.85
CA PRO A 41 -12.56 -11.55 -3.13
C PRO A 41 -13.97 -10.99 -3.05
N ASN A 42 -14.44 -10.46 -4.17
CA ASN A 42 -15.83 -10.07 -4.32
C ASN A 42 -16.72 -11.31 -4.35
N ALA A 43 -17.52 -11.50 -3.31
CA ALA A 43 -18.37 -12.68 -3.16
C ALA A 43 -19.33 -12.88 -4.35
N LYS A 44 -19.74 -11.80 -5.03
CA LYS A 44 -20.60 -11.88 -6.22
C LYS A 44 -19.92 -12.51 -7.42
N PHE A 45 -18.60 -12.31 -7.55
CA PHE A 45 -17.83 -12.72 -8.74
C PHE A 45 -16.78 -13.79 -8.44
N VAL A 46 -16.81 -14.39 -7.25
CA VAL A 46 -15.78 -15.34 -6.81
C VAL A 46 -15.68 -16.57 -7.73
N ASP A 47 -16.79 -17.03 -8.28
CA ASP A 47 -16.83 -18.19 -9.20
C ASP A 47 -16.25 -17.85 -10.60
N CYS A 48 -16.26 -16.58 -10.98
CA CYS A 48 -15.61 -16.11 -12.20
C CYS A 48 -14.12 -15.78 -11.96
N LEU A 49 -13.77 -15.40 -10.74
CA LEU A 49 -12.41 -15.09 -10.33
C LEU A 49 -11.57 -16.35 -10.14
N GLY A 50 -12.12 -17.36 -9.51
CA GLY A 50 -11.48 -18.66 -9.27
C GLY A 50 -11.90 -19.74 -10.25
N VAL A 51 -11.47 -20.96 -9.94
CA VAL A 51 -11.97 -22.16 -10.62
C VAL A 51 -13.22 -22.63 -9.89
N PRO A 52 -14.36 -22.79 -10.55
CA PRO A 52 -15.60 -23.25 -9.92
C PRO A 52 -15.39 -24.54 -9.12
N GLY A 53 -15.83 -24.56 -7.86
CA GLY A 53 -15.63 -25.69 -6.94
C GLY A 53 -14.19 -25.88 -6.42
N GLY A 54 -13.27 -25.00 -6.81
CA GLY A 54 -11.90 -24.97 -6.32
C GLY A 54 -11.74 -24.18 -5.00
N PRO A 55 -10.50 -24.04 -4.52
CA PRO A 55 -10.19 -23.22 -3.37
C PRO A 55 -10.53 -21.74 -3.64
N THR A 56 -10.92 -21.03 -2.58
CA THR A 56 -11.18 -19.59 -2.66
C THR A 56 -9.95 -18.83 -3.13
N PRO A 57 -10.07 -17.91 -4.10
CA PRO A 57 -9.00 -17.01 -4.49
C PRO A 57 -8.45 -16.21 -3.31
N THR A 58 -7.12 -16.09 -3.26
CA THR A 58 -6.42 -15.33 -2.22
C THR A 58 -5.44 -14.36 -2.87
N ALA A 59 -5.22 -13.22 -2.22
CA ALA A 59 -4.15 -12.31 -2.60
C ALA A 59 -3.58 -11.62 -1.35
N HIS A 60 -2.24 -11.49 -1.34
CA HIS A 60 -1.48 -10.86 -0.28
C HIS A 60 -0.61 -9.74 -0.85
N VAL A 61 -0.54 -8.64 -0.15
CA VAL A 61 0.20 -7.43 -0.54
C VAL A 61 1.20 -7.07 0.53
N LYS A 62 2.40 -6.77 0.09
CA LYS A 62 3.47 -6.17 0.86
C LYS A 62 3.87 -4.84 0.23
N VAL A 63 3.86 -3.78 1.03
CA VAL A 63 4.33 -2.45 0.64
C VAL A 63 5.53 -2.06 1.47
N VAL A 64 6.62 -1.68 0.81
CA VAL A 64 7.81 -1.11 1.44
C VAL A 64 7.92 0.33 0.99
N ARG A 65 7.85 1.26 1.97
CA ARG A 65 7.97 2.69 1.71
C ARG A 65 9.38 3.05 1.31
N GLY A 66 9.51 3.80 0.24
CA GLY A 66 10.77 4.35 -0.23
C GLY A 66 10.81 5.87 -0.12
N ARG A 67 11.99 6.45 -0.30
CA ARG A 67 12.15 7.91 -0.24
C ARG A 67 11.42 8.64 -1.39
N PHE A 68 11.38 8.04 -2.58
CA PHE A 68 10.82 8.66 -3.78
C PHE A 68 9.71 7.84 -4.42
N SER A 69 9.69 6.54 -4.17
CA SER A 69 8.66 5.63 -4.65
C SER A 69 8.56 4.44 -3.72
N ASP A 70 7.36 3.93 -3.58
CA ASP A 70 7.10 2.71 -2.82
C ASP A 70 7.31 1.48 -3.69
N THR A 71 7.65 0.36 -3.06
CA THR A 71 7.69 -0.94 -3.73
C THR A 71 6.53 -1.77 -3.21
N LEU A 72 5.60 -2.09 -4.11
CA LEU A 72 4.48 -2.96 -3.84
C LEU A 72 4.77 -4.34 -4.45
N THR A 73 4.65 -5.37 -3.65
CA THR A 73 4.65 -6.77 -4.12
C THR A 73 3.29 -7.36 -3.83
N ILE A 74 2.63 -7.89 -4.86
CA ILE A 74 1.36 -8.61 -4.73
C ILE A 74 1.55 -10.04 -5.20
N THR A 75 1.05 -10.99 -4.41
CA THR A 75 0.97 -12.41 -4.75
C THR A 75 -0.48 -12.85 -4.72
N ALA A 76 -0.89 -13.66 -5.68
CA ALA A 76 -2.23 -14.24 -5.71
C ALA A 76 -2.20 -15.71 -6.09
N ASP A 77 -3.13 -16.46 -5.52
CA ASP A 77 -3.30 -17.89 -5.70
C ASP A 77 -4.78 -18.24 -5.94
N ASN A 78 -5.01 -19.40 -6.56
CA ASN A 78 -6.34 -19.96 -6.83
C ASN A 78 -7.18 -19.08 -7.78
N ILE A 79 -6.52 -18.27 -8.59
CA ILE A 79 -7.17 -17.47 -9.64
C ILE A 79 -7.47 -18.36 -10.85
N ARG A 80 -8.51 -18.08 -11.59
CA ARG A 80 -8.75 -18.74 -12.88
C ARG A 80 -7.53 -18.50 -13.80
N PRO A 81 -6.97 -19.55 -14.42
CA PRO A 81 -5.80 -19.43 -15.28
C PRO A 81 -5.95 -18.37 -16.37
N ARG A 82 -4.88 -17.58 -16.57
CA ARG A 82 -4.77 -16.51 -17.59
C ARG A 82 -5.71 -15.32 -17.41
N LEU A 83 -6.45 -15.25 -16.32
CA LEU A 83 -7.30 -14.10 -16.02
C LEU A 83 -6.45 -12.85 -15.83
N ALA A 84 -6.85 -11.74 -16.43
CA ALA A 84 -6.16 -10.47 -16.37
C ALA A 84 -6.96 -9.44 -15.56
N PHE A 85 -6.24 -8.47 -14.99
CA PHE A 85 -6.82 -7.46 -14.11
C PHE A 85 -6.12 -6.12 -14.26
N ASP A 86 -6.88 -5.05 -14.04
CA ASP A 86 -6.41 -3.69 -13.84
C ASP A 86 -6.33 -3.39 -12.34
N MET A 87 -5.16 -3.02 -11.83
CA MET A 87 -4.96 -2.74 -10.42
C MET A 87 -4.99 -1.24 -10.13
N PHE A 88 -5.76 -0.87 -9.12
CA PHE A 88 -5.91 0.51 -8.66
C PHE A 88 -5.74 0.65 -7.16
N THR A 89 -5.30 1.83 -6.72
CA THR A 89 -5.57 2.33 -5.37
C THR A 89 -6.82 3.19 -5.40
N VAL A 90 -7.68 3.02 -4.39
CA VAL A 90 -8.95 3.76 -4.27
C VAL A 90 -9.21 4.14 -2.81
N GLN A 91 -9.91 5.23 -2.56
CA GLN A 91 -10.16 5.68 -1.18
C GLN A 91 -11.17 4.81 -0.43
N ARG A 92 -12.17 4.28 -1.12
CA ARG A 92 -13.27 3.55 -0.49
C ARG A 92 -13.46 2.17 -1.11
N SER A 93 -13.97 1.24 -0.33
CA SER A 93 -14.29 -0.10 -0.78
C SER A 93 -15.78 -0.26 -1.03
N SER A 94 -16.14 -0.88 -2.15
CA SER A 94 -17.52 -1.32 -2.42
C SER A 94 -17.88 -2.62 -1.68
N LEU A 95 -16.90 -3.23 -1.01
CA LEU A 95 -17.08 -4.49 -0.27
C LEU A 95 -16.92 -4.28 1.23
N ARG A 96 -17.60 -5.10 1.99
CA ARG A 96 -17.37 -5.33 3.42
C ARG A 96 -16.18 -6.25 3.63
N ALA A 97 -15.69 -6.34 4.86
CA ALA A 97 -14.55 -7.18 5.24
C ALA A 97 -14.73 -8.70 4.94
N ASN A 98 -15.94 -9.15 4.71
CA ASN A 98 -16.28 -10.53 4.32
C ASN A 98 -16.46 -10.71 2.80
N GLY A 99 -16.18 -9.69 1.98
CA GLY A 99 -16.30 -9.73 0.53
C GLY A 99 -17.71 -9.49 -0.03
N THR A 100 -18.72 -9.33 0.82
CA THR A 100 -20.06 -9.00 0.34
C THR A 100 -20.18 -7.51 -0.02
N PRO A 101 -21.05 -7.14 -0.98
CA PRO A 101 -21.28 -5.74 -1.30
C PRO A 101 -21.68 -4.91 -0.08
N ASP A 102 -21.15 -3.70 0.03
CA ASP A 102 -21.59 -2.75 1.05
C ASP A 102 -22.74 -1.89 0.53
N PRO A 103 -23.97 -2.02 1.07
CA PRO A 103 -25.11 -1.24 0.62
C PRO A 103 -24.99 0.25 0.91
N ALA A 104 -24.05 0.67 1.76
CA ALA A 104 -23.76 2.07 2.03
C ALA A 104 -22.72 2.67 1.07
N PHE A 105 -22.12 1.86 0.19
CA PHE A 105 -21.15 2.32 -0.79
C PHE A 105 -21.81 3.26 -1.81
N LYS A 106 -21.18 4.39 -2.06
CA LYS A 106 -21.62 5.36 -3.06
C LYS A 106 -20.64 5.47 -4.22
N ASN A 107 -19.33 5.60 -3.91
CA ASN A 107 -18.27 5.76 -4.89
C ASN A 107 -16.92 5.35 -4.31
N PHE A 108 -15.93 5.15 -5.16
CA PHE A 108 -14.57 4.78 -4.77
C PHE A 108 -13.74 5.96 -4.25
N GLY A 109 -14.18 7.20 -4.49
CA GLY A 109 -13.38 8.40 -4.26
C GLY A 109 -12.21 8.50 -5.24
N LEU A 110 -11.13 9.13 -4.83
CA LEU A 110 -9.93 9.19 -5.65
C LEU A 110 -9.45 7.79 -6.00
N ALA A 111 -9.12 7.59 -7.27
CA ALA A 111 -8.62 6.34 -7.80
C ALA A 111 -7.34 6.58 -8.61
N TRP A 112 -6.38 5.68 -8.49
CA TRP A 112 -5.13 5.74 -9.22
C TRP A 112 -4.79 4.37 -9.78
N TYR A 113 -4.62 4.29 -11.10
CA TYR A 113 -4.13 3.08 -11.76
C TYR A 113 -2.69 2.78 -11.38
N GLN A 114 -2.39 1.53 -11.09
CA GLN A 114 -1.08 1.09 -10.65
C GLN A 114 -0.39 0.18 -11.67
N SER A 115 -1.08 -0.82 -12.18
CA SER A 115 -0.51 -1.80 -13.12
C SER A 115 -1.55 -2.79 -13.60
N ASP A 116 -1.24 -3.46 -14.72
CA ASP A 116 -1.91 -4.69 -15.12
C ASP A 116 -1.35 -5.89 -14.35
N LEU A 117 -2.20 -6.86 -14.10
CA LEU A 117 -1.86 -8.13 -13.49
C LEU A 117 -2.42 -9.27 -14.35
N GLN A 118 -1.71 -10.39 -14.42
CA GLN A 118 -2.21 -11.57 -15.11
C GLN A 118 -1.83 -12.85 -14.39
N ALA A 119 -2.82 -13.71 -14.18
CA ALA A 119 -2.60 -15.05 -13.67
C ALA A 119 -1.91 -15.92 -14.74
N ASN A 120 -0.94 -16.71 -14.31
CA ASN A 120 -0.29 -17.70 -15.16
C ASN A 120 -1.20 -18.92 -15.42
N SER A 121 -0.68 -19.92 -16.12
CA SER A 121 -1.43 -21.15 -16.46
C SER A 121 -1.81 -22.00 -15.24
N SER A 122 -1.20 -21.76 -14.08
CA SER A 122 -1.54 -22.44 -12.81
C SER A 122 -2.40 -21.58 -11.88
N GLY A 123 -2.93 -20.46 -12.36
CA GLY A 123 -3.81 -19.60 -11.57
C GLY A 123 -3.12 -18.81 -10.49
N LYS A 124 -1.85 -18.45 -10.70
CA LYS A 124 -1.04 -17.69 -9.77
C LYS A 124 -0.38 -16.51 -10.44
N PHE A 125 -0.12 -15.45 -9.69
CA PHE A 125 0.81 -14.41 -10.10
C PHE A 125 1.58 -13.84 -8.92
N THR A 126 2.75 -13.29 -9.22
CA THR A 126 3.51 -12.40 -8.34
C THR A 126 3.96 -11.23 -9.17
N ALA A 127 3.59 -10.02 -8.75
CA ALA A 127 4.01 -8.79 -9.39
C ALA A 127 4.69 -7.88 -8.39
N THR A 128 5.77 -7.21 -8.82
CA THR A 128 6.46 -6.18 -8.04
C THR A 128 6.42 -4.87 -8.81
N ILE A 129 5.84 -3.87 -8.21
CA ILE A 129 5.55 -2.58 -8.83
C ILE A 129 6.22 -1.49 -8.02
N LYS A 130 6.95 -0.62 -8.70
CA LYS A 130 7.48 0.62 -8.12
C LYS A 130 6.51 1.74 -8.46
N THR A 131 5.95 2.38 -7.45
CA THR A 131 4.87 3.33 -7.61
C THR A 131 4.90 4.40 -6.53
N ILE A 132 4.13 5.45 -6.71
CA ILE A 132 3.87 6.47 -5.67
C ILE A 132 2.52 6.12 -5.05
N LEU A 133 2.53 5.46 -3.89
CA LEU A 133 1.30 4.97 -3.28
C LEU A 133 0.68 5.96 -2.29
N LEU A 134 1.51 6.75 -1.60
CA LEU A 134 1.06 7.32 -0.36
C LEU A 134 1.26 8.83 -0.22
N ASP A 135 2.34 9.41 -0.68
CA ASP A 135 2.60 10.83 -0.40
C ASP A 135 2.03 11.79 -1.44
N GLN A 136 1.71 11.29 -2.62
CA GLN A 136 1.18 12.10 -3.71
C GLN A 136 0.30 11.25 -4.62
N ILE A 137 -0.87 10.86 -4.15
CA ILE A 137 -1.84 10.20 -5.01
C ILE A 137 -2.60 11.29 -5.77
N PHE A 138 -2.35 11.37 -7.06
CA PHE A 138 -3.21 12.09 -7.98
C PHE A 138 -4.23 11.10 -8.48
N GLY A 139 -5.48 11.41 -8.32
CA GLY A 139 -6.52 10.49 -8.73
C GLY A 139 -7.63 11.22 -9.46
N PHE A 140 -8.36 10.43 -10.19
CA PHE A 140 -9.62 10.82 -10.76
C PHE A 140 -10.71 10.48 -9.75
N ASP A 141 -11.47 11.48 -9.30
CA ASP A 141 -12.70 11.25 -8.55
C ASP A 141 -13.87 11.35 -9.54
N PRO A 142 -14.49 10.22 -9.89
CA PRO A 142 -15.65 10.23 -10.78
C PRO A 142 -16.87 10.87 -10.13
N ASP A 143 -16.88 11.07 -8.83
CA ASP A 143 -17.94 11.72 -8.09
C ASP A 143 -17.45 13.02 -7.45
N LEU A 144 -17.50 14.09 -8.22
CA LEU A 144 -17.16 15.45 -7.78
C LEU A 144 -18.06 15.96 -6.63
N SER A 145 -19.13 15.24 -6.29
CA SER A 145 -20.00 15.56 -5.16
C SER A 145 -19.45 15.11 -3.81
N ASN A 146 -18.32 14.39 -3.79
CA ASN A 146 -17.72 13.90 -2.56
C ASN A 146 -16.68 14.89 -2.00
N PRO A 147 -17.06 15.75 -1.04
CA PRO A 147 -16.24 16.90 -0.65
C PRO A 147 -15.07 16.54 0.27
N ASN A 148 -14.97 15.32 0.79
CA ASN A 148 -14.02 14.96 1.83
C ASN A 148 -13.09 13.82 1.38
N PRO A 149 -11.94 14.15 0.77
CA PRO A 149 -10.89 13.17 0.58
C PRO A 149 -10.46 12.62 1.94
N ILE A 150 -10.26 11.30 2.03
CA ILE A 150 -9.72 10.65 3.20
C ILE A 150 -8.27 10.26 2.94
N ASN A 151 -7.45 10.18 3.99
CA ASN A 151 -6.03 9.86 3.89
C ASN A 151 -5.73 8.36 3.84
N THR A 152 -6.76 7.53 3.75
CA THR A 152 -6.62 6.07 3.65
C THR A 152 -7.02 5.57 2.28
N PHE A 153 -6.35 4.50 1.85
CA PHE A 153 -6.59 3.88 0.55
C PHE A 153 -6.68 2.38 0.67
N HIS A 154 -7.50 1.83 -0.20
CA HIS A 154 -7.54 0.42 -0.55
C HIS A 154 -6.69 0.17 -1.79
N LEU A 155 -6.13 -1.03 -1.88
CA LEU A 155 -5.64 -1.59 -3.13
C LEU A 155 -6.65 -2.60 -3.61
N GLY A 156 -7.04 -2.54 -4.88
CA GLY A 156 -7.94 -3.49 -5.49
C GLY A 156 -7.59 -3.74 -6.94
N PHE A 157 -8.14 -4.80 -7.49
CA PHE A 157 -8.04 -5.06 -8.91
C PHE A 157 -9.39 -5.50 -9.50
N TRP A 158 -9.60 -5.08 -10.73
CA TRP A 158 -10.82 -5.27 -11.50
C TRP A 158 -10.53 -6.24 -12.65
N PHE A 159 -11.53 -6.99 -13.07
CA PHE A 159 -11.39 -7.77 -14.28
C PHE A 159 -11.02 -6.85 -15.44
N ASN A 160 -9.95 -7.15 -16.18
CA ASN A 160 -9.53 -6.36 -17.34
C ASN A 160 -10.56 -6.45 -18.47
N ASP A 161 -11.12 -7.64 -18.71
CA ASP A 161 -12.21 -7.85 -19.65
C ASP A 161 -13.54 -8.05 -18.91
N PRO A 162 -14.57 -7.20 -19.14
CA PRO A 162 -15.89 -7.35 -18.54
C PRO A 162 -16.56 -8.70 -18.86
N ASN A 163 -16.24 -9.31 -20.02
CA ASN A 163 -16.76 -10.60 -20.40
C ASN A 163 -16.31 -11.74 -19.46
N ASP A 164 -15.18 -11.58 -18.79
CA ASP A 164 -14.69 -12.55 -17.81
C ASP A 164 -15.60 -12.71 -16.59
N ALA A 165 -16.43 -11.72 -16.30
CA ALA A 165 -17.39 -11.74 -15.21
C ALA A 165 -18.86 -11.91 -15.68
N ALA A 166 -19.10 -11.99 -16.99
CA ALA A 166 -20.45 -12.07 -17.55
C ALA A 166 -21.24 -13.30 -17.05
N ALA A 167 -20.59 -14.45 -16.95
CA ALA A 167 -21.19 -15.69 -16.45
C ALA A 167 -21.63 -15.59 -14.98
N CYS A 168 -21.06 -14.65 -14.21
CA CYS A 168 -21.43 -14.33 -12.82
C CYS A 168 -22.45 -13.19 -12.72
N GLY A 169 -23.09 -12.82 -13.84
CA GLY A 169 -24.14 -11.81 -13.87
C GLY A 169 -23.65 -10.37 -13.88
N PHE A 170 -22.45 -10.12 -14.41
CA PHE A 170 -22.02 -8.77 -14.73
C PHE A 170 -22.67 -8.28 -16.01
N ASP A 171 -23.21 -7.08 -16.01
CA ASP A 171 -23.78 -6.43 -17.20
C ASP A 171 -22.64 -5.77 -17.99
N VAL A 172 -22.19 -6.46 -19.02
CA VAL A 172 -21.07 -6.00 -19.88
C VAL A 172 -21.37 -4.71 -20.66
N THR A 173 -22.64 -4.30 -20.72
CA THR A 173 -23.03 -3.02 -21.35
C THR A 173 -22.87 -1.83 -20.40
N LYS A 174 -22.56 -2.09 -19.13
CA LYS A 174 -22.32 -1.10 -18.09
C LYS A 174 -20.95 -1.30 -17.47
N PRO A 175 -19.90 -0.89 -18.19
CA PRO A 175 -18.54 -0.98 -17.69
C PRO A 175 -18.37 -0.18 -16.40
N THR A 176 -17.34 -0.49 -15.62
CA THR A 176 -17.05 0.26 -14.40
C THR A 176 -16.48 1.64 -14.72
N PRO A 177 -16.52 2.61 -13.79
CA PRO A 177 -15.98 3.95 -14.02
C PRO A 177 -14.44 3.98 -14.20
N PHE A 178 -13.76 2.87 -13.99
CA PHE A 178 -12.32 2.73 -14.25
C PHE A 178 -12.05 2.31 -15.70
N ASN A 179 -12.64 3.05 -16.62
CA ASN A 179 -12.41 2.90 -18.04
C ASN A 179 -11.17 3.70 -18.42
N GLY A 180 -10.07 2.98 -18.64
CA GLY A 180 -8.94 3.51 -19.36
C GLY A 180 -9.13 3.24 -20.86
N GLU A 181 -8.11 2.73 -21.53
CA GLU A 181 -8.19 2.25 -22.90
C GLU A 181 -9.07 1.00 -23.05
N HIS A 182 -9.31 0.31 -21.94
CA HIS A 182 -10.11 -0.91 -21.84
C HIS A 182 -11.30 -0.68 -20.92
N GLU A 183 -12.44 -1.13 -21.33
CA GLU A 183 -13.63 -1.15 -20.49
C GLU A 183 -13.46 -2.23 -19.42
N ALA A 184 -13.02 -1.84 -18.22
CA ALA A 184 -12.82 -2.79 -17.15
C ALA A 184 -14.12 -3.44 -16.70
N GLY A 185 -14.04 -4.70 -16.31
CA GLY A 185 -15.10 -5.44 -15.66
C GLY A 185 -15.32 -5.00 -14.19
N PRO A 186 -16.05 -5.79 -13.39
CA PRO A 186 -16.30 -5.45 -12.00
C PRO A 186 -15.06 -5.63 -11.12
N LEU A 187 -15.12 -5.08 -9.91
CA LEU A 187 -14.13 -5.31 -8.86
C LEU A 187 -14.03 -6.82 -8.57
N ALA A 188 -12.82 -7.38 -8.72
CA ALA A 188 -12.52 -8.78 -8.45
C ALA A 188 -12.08 -9.01 -6.99
N MET A 189 -11.12 -8.24 -6.52
CA MET A 189 -10.63 -8.27 -5.13
C MET A 189 -10.26 -6.86 -4.66
N ILE A 190 -10.33 -6.63 -3.34
CA ILE A 190 -9.87 -5.38 -2.73
C ILE A 190 -9.27 -5.66 -1.36
N SER A 191 -8.33 -4.84 -0.92
CA SER A 191 -7.77 -4.94 0.43
C SER A 191 -8.89 -4.97 1.47
N LYS A 192 -8.80 -5.92 2.40
CA LYS A 192 -9.84 -6.14 3.40
C LYS A 192 -10.12 -4.86 4.18
N PRO A 193 -11.32 -4.27 4.09
CA PRO A 193 -11.65 -3.08 4.84
C PRO A 193 -11.63 -3.35 6.35
N ASN A 194 -11.27 -2.33 7.13
CA ASN A 194 -11.48 -2.41 8.57
C ASN A 194 -12.98 -2.64 8.86
N PRO A 195 -13.36 -3.65 9.65
CA PRO A 195 -14.76 -4.02 9.82
C PRO A 195 -15.60 -2.93 10.50
N THR A 196 -14.98 -2.05 11.28
CA THR A 196 -15.64 -0.96 12.01
C THR A 196 -15.59 0.36 11.25
N THR A 197 -14.38 0.79 10.85
CA THR A 197 -14.19 2.12 10.23
C THR A 197 -14.38 2.11 8.72
N LYS A 198 -14.31 0.94 8.07
CA LYS A 198 -14.33 0.75 6.61
C LYS A 198 -13.09 1.27 5.89
N LEU A 199 -12.12 1.77 6.63
CA LEU A 199 -10.90 2.35 6.07
C LEU A 199 -9.97 1.29 5.46
N GLY A 200 -9.20 1.71 4.47
CA GLY A 200 -8.17 0.90 3.82
C GLY A 200 -6.88 0.84 4.65
N PRO A 201 -6.01 -0.13 4.34
CA PRO A 201 -4.75 -0.33 5.07
C PRO A 201 -3.62 0.61 4.65
N LEU A 202 -3.75 1.31 3.53
CA LEU A 202 -2.75 2.26 3.06
C LEU A 202 -3.06 3.65 3.63
N CYS A 203 -2.01 4.37 4.06
CA CYS A 203 -2.14 5.68 4.70
C CYS A 203 -1.22 6.70 4.03
N THR A 204 -1.78 7.82 3.59
CA THR A 204 -1.00 8.91 2.96
C THR A 204 -0.34 9.83 3.98
N ASN A 205 -0.89 9.91 5.19
CA ASN A 205 -0.38 10.78 6.25
C ASN A 205 -0.40 10.05 7.60
N PRO A 206 0.59 9.15 7.83
CA PRO A 206 0.65 8.40 9.07
C PRO A 206 1.01 9.31 10.25
N ASP A 207 0.30 9.15 11.36
CA ASP A 207 0.67 9.72 12.64
C ASP A 207 1.81 8.90 13.24
N THR A 208 3.02 9.44 13.17
CA THR A 208 4.23 8.81 13.67
C THR A 208 4.48 9.10 15.16
N SER A 209 3.61 9.86 15.83
CA SER A 209 3.70 10.10 17.28
C SER A 209 3.34 8.83 18.08
N THR A 210 2.70 7.86 17.43
CA THR A 210 2.35 6.56 18.01
C THR A 210 3.25 5.44 17.48
N SER A 211 3.41 4.36 18.25
CA SER A 211 4.13 3.15 17.80
C SER A 211 3.29 1.90 18.10
N PRO A 212 2.78 1.18 17.08
CA PRO A 212 2.93 1.48 15.64
C PRO A 212 2.22 2.78 15.24
N ALA A 213 2.65 3.36 14.12
CA ALA A 213 2.02 4.55 13.56
C ALA A 213 0.55 4.30 13.21
N THR A 214 -0.31 5.24 13.54
CA THR A 214 -1.74 5.21 13.20
C THR A 214 -2.03 6.11 12.00
N CYS A 215 -3.10 5.83 11.27
CA CYS A 215 -3.55 6.70 10.18
C CYS A 215 -4.67 7.60 10.66
N ASN A 216 -4.54 8.90 10.43
CA ASN A 216 -5.62 9.85 10.58
C ASN A 216 -6.39 9.90 9.24
N PRO A 217 -7.64 9.39 9.19
CA PRO A 217 -8.44 9.35 7.98
C PRO A 217 -8.91 10.74 7.54
#